data_3506e5eaaf1b746002cee56ee682ee2d
#
_entry.id   3506e5eaaf1b746002cee56ee682ee2d
#
_cell.length_a   1.000
_cell.length_b   1.000
_cell.length_c   1.000
_cell.angle_alpha   90.00
_cell.angle_beta   90.00
_cell.angle_gamma   90.00
#
_symmetry.space_group_name_H-M   'P 1'
#
loop_
_entity.id
_entity.type
_entity.pdbx_description
1 polymer ?
#
loop_
_entity_poly.entity_id
_entity_poly.type
_entity_poly.pdbx_seq_one_letter_code
_entity_poly.pdbx_strand_id
1 'polypeptide(L)'
;DALSVGIITQLRLPRAVMVVLLGAALSAAGYLLQTFFANPIAGPFVMGISSGAKLAVALVMVVFLNRGLLTNSVTLILAAFAGAMAAMAFVLAVARRVQRMSILVICGIMIGYICSAITEFVVAFAQDSNIVNLHNWSQGSFSGMTWGNVQAAALVVLPALAAAFCLSKPMSAYQMGEAYAQSVGVNVKRFSRLLVLLSSLLAACVTAFAGPISFVGIAVPHLVKNLSLIHISEPTRLLSIS
;
A
#
# COMPACT_ATOMS: atom_id res chain seq x y z
N ASP A 1 12.60 -1.43 36.80
CA ASP A 1 12.39 -2.87 36.65
C ASP A 1 12.83 -3.34 35.25
N ALA A 2 13.79 -4.30 35.23
CA ALA A 2 14.36 -4.81 33.97
C ALA A 2 13.30 -5.41 33.03
N LEU A 3 12.24 -6.01 33.58
CA LEU A 3 11.11 -6.56 32.83
C LEU A 3 10.32 -5.46 32.11
N SER A 4 10.04 -4.33 32.73
CA SER A 4 9.32 -3.21 32.15
C SER A 4 10.12 -2.59 31.00
N VAL A 5 11.42 -2.44 31.16
CA VAL A 5 12.33 -1.96 30.11
C VAL A 5 12.35 -2.93 28.93
N GLY A 6 12.43 -4.25 29.18
CA GLY A 6 12.39 -5.27 28.15
C GLY A 6 11.08 -5.22 27.34
N ILE A 7 9.93 -5.09 27.99
CA ILE A 7 8.63 -4.98 27.32
C ILE A 7 8.57 -3.72 26.43
N ILE A 8 9.05 -2.59 26.95
CA ILE A 8 9.04 -1.34 26.18
C ILE A 8 9.96 -1.42 24.97
N THR A 9 11.21 -1.87 25.16
CA THR A 9 12.22 -1.84 24.11
C THR A 9 12.04 -2.94 23.05
N GLN A 10 11.54 -4.13 23.43
CA GLN A 10 11.46 -5.29 22.53
C GLN A 10 10.06 -5.53 21.97
N LEU A 11 9.00 -5.02 22.60
CA LEU A 11 7.63 -5.23 22.12
C LEU A 11 6.94 -3.92 21.70
N ARG A 12 6.97 -2.88 22.54
CA ARG A 12 6.22 -1.65 22.26
C ARG A 12 6.92 -0.75 21.25
N LEU A 13 8.22 -0.58 21.38
CA LEU A 13 9.00 0.32 20.53
C LEU A 13 9.05 -0.14 19.06
N PRO A 14 9.35 -1.41 18.72
CA PRO A 14 9.29 -1.89 17.34
C PRO A 14 7.91 -1.71 16.72
N ARG A 15 6.84 -1.98 17.49
CA ARG A 15 5.46 -1.76 17.04
C ARG A 15 5.20 -0.29 16.72
N ALA A 16 5.58 0.64 17.61
CA ALA A 16 5.39 2.07 17.39
C ALA A 16 6.15 2.57 16.15
N VAL A 17 7.41 2.15 15.98
CA VAL A 17 8.22 2.48 14.81
C VAL A 17 7.58 1.93 13.53
N MET A 18 7.09 0.69 13.54
CA MET A 18 6.39 0.10 12.39
C MET A 18 5.11 0.84 12.03
N VAL A 19 4.32 1.27 13.01
CA VAL A 19 3.10 2.08 12.76
C VAL A 19 3.46 3.37 12.03
N VAL A 20 4.50 4.08 12.48
CA VAL A 20 4.96 5.32 11.82
C VAL A 20 5.48 5.03 10.41
N LEU A 21 6.35 4.03 10.27
CA LEU A 21 6.99 3.69 8.99
C LEU A 21 5.96 3.23 7.94
N LEU A 22 5.10 2.27 8.30
CA LEU A 22 4.10 1.73 7.38
C LEU A 22 2.92 2.70 7.17
N GLY A 23 2.59 3.51 8.17
CA GLY A 23 1.61 4.60 8.03
C GLY A 23 2.08 5.67 7.04
N ALA A 24 3.35 6.08 7.12
CA ALA A 24 3.96 6.98 6.15
C ALA A 24 3.99 6.36 4.74
N ALA A 25 4.37 5.07 4.64
CA ALA A 25 4.38 4.34 3.38
C ALA A 25 2.99 4.30 2.72
N LEU A 26 1.95 3.97 3.49
CA LEU A 26 0.58 3.86 2.98
C LEU A 26 0.02 5.23 2.58
N SER A 27 0.32 6.27 3.35
CA SER A 27 -0.08 7.65 3.05
C SER A 27 0.58 8.15 1.75
N ALA A 28 1.87 7.91 1.58
CA ALA A 28 2.59 8.25 0.36
C ALA A 28 2.06 7.44 -0.83
N ALA A 29 1.83 6.13 -0.68
CA ALA A 29 1.25 5.28 -1.71
C ALA A 29 -0.11 5.81 -2.18
N GLY A 30 -0.95 6.23 -1.24
CA GLY A 30 -2.24 6.84 -1.54
C GLY A 30 -2.10 8.14 -2.31
N TYR A 31 -1.23 9.04 -1.87
CA TYR A 31 -0.99 10.32 -2.55
C TYR A 31 -0.47 10.15 -3.98
N LEU A 32 0.45 9.20 -4.21
CA LEU A 32 0.96 8.88 -5.55
C LEU A 32 -0.16 8.41 -6.49
N LEU A 33 -1.07 7.54 -6.01
CA LEU A 33 -2.20 7.07 -6.82
C LEU A 33 -3.29 8.12 -7.00
N GLN A 34 -3.59 8.94 -5.99
CA GLN A 34 -4.50 10.06 -6.13
C GLN A 34 -4.01 11.03 -7.21
N THR A 35 -2.72 11.30 -7.24
CA THR A 35 -2.09 12.13 -8.27
C THR A 35 -2.19 11.46 -9.65
N PHE A 36 -1.87 10.16 -9.74
CA PHE A 36 -1.92 9.41 -11.00
C PHE A 36 -3.33 9.36 -11.61
N PHE A 37 -4.35 9.10 -10.78
CA PHE A 37 -5.74 9.02 -11.25
C PHE A 37 -6.44 10.39 -11.32
N ALA A 38 -5.78 11.47 -10.88
CA ALA A 38 -6.40 12.78 -10.67
C ALA A 38 -7.73 12.67 -9.87
N ASN A 39 -7.76 11.76 -8.89
CA ASN A 39 -8.95 11.40 -8.11
C ASN A 39 -8.60 11.24 -6.62
N PRO A 40 -9.18 12.06 -5.72
CA PRO A 40 -8.87 12.01 -4.29
C PRO A 40 -9.32 10.72 -3.58
N ILE A 41 -10.20 9.92 -4.20
CA ILE A 41 -10.70 8.67 -3.63
C ILE A 41 -9.84 7.47 -4.09
N ALA A 42 -8.90 7.67 -5.02
CA ALA A 42 -8.03 6.59 -5.47
C ALA A 42 -7.10 6.14 -4.34
N GLY A 43 -7.06 4.83 -4.12
CA GLY A 43 -6.19 4.22 -3.12
C GLY A 43 -5.55 2.94 -3.64
N PRO A 44 -4.44 2.49 -3.03
CA PRO A 44 -3.69 1.33 -3.52
C PRO A 44 -4.50 0.02 -3.49
N PHE A 45 -5.51 -0.06 -2.64
CA PHE A 45 -6.36 -1.25 -2.52
C PHE A 45 -7.30 -1.46 -3.70
N VAL A 46 -7.71 -0.39 -4.39
CA VAL A 46 -8.55 -0.44 -5.59
C VAL A 46 -7.86 -1.21 -6.73
N MET A 47 -6.55 -1.32 -6.71
CA MET A 47 -5.77 -2.03 -7.72
C MET A 47 -5.58 -3.53 -7.44
N GLY A 48 -6.34 -4.12 -6.52
CA GLY A 48 -6.29 -5.57 -6.23
C GLY A 48 -5.06 -6.04 -5.46
N ILE A 49 -4.20 -5.13 -4.99
CA ILE A 49 -2.95 -5.44 -4.28
C ILE A 49 -3.22 -6.30 -3.04
N SER A 50 -4.18 -5.91 -2.22
CA SER A 50 -4.54 -6.64 -1.00
C SER A 50 -5.15 -8.01 -1.28
N SER A 51 -6.00 -8.11 -2.30
CA SER A 51 -6.61 -9.39 -2.69
C SER A 51 -5.57 -10.36 -3.24
N GLY A 52 -4.61 -9.87 -4.04
CA GLY A 52 -3.48 -10.67 -4.51
C GLY A 52 -2.58 -11.14 -3.37
N ALA A 53 -2.29 -10.28 -2.39
CA ALA A 53 -1.56 -10.65 -1.19
C ALA A 53 -2.30 -11.74 -0.39
N LYS A 54 -3.61 -11.56 -0.15
CA LYS A 54 -4.45 -12.51 0.58
C LYS A 54 -4.50 -13.87 -0.12
N LEU A 55 -4.63 -13.89 -1.44
CA LEU A 55 -4.62 -15.12 -2.23
C LEU A 55 -3.29 -15.87 -2.05
N ALA A 56 -2.15 -15.18 -2.17
CA ALA A 56 -0.85 -15.82 -2.01
C ALA A 56 -0.63 -16.37 -0.59
N VAL A 57 -1.05 -15.63 0.44
CA VAL A 57 -1.02 -16.10 1.83
C VAL A 57 -1.91 -17.30 2.03
N ALA A 58 -3.13 -17.32 1.50
CA ALA A 58 -4.05 -18.45 1.59
C ALA A 58 -3.46 -19.69 0.93
N LEU A 59 -2.89 -19.56 -0.27
CA LEU A 59 -2.23 -20.67 -0.96
C LEU A 59 -1.06 -21.25 -0.15
N VAL A 60 -0.20 -20.38 0.40
CA VAL A 60 0.92 -20.83 1.23
C VAL A 60 0.43 -21.52 2.49
N MET A 61 -0.55 -20.94 3.21
CA MET A 61 -1.10 -21.56 4.42
C MET A 61 -1.67 -22.95 4.11
N VAL A 62 -2.50 -23.09 3.08
CA VAL A 62 -3.14 -24.37 2.74
C VAL A 62 -2.12 -25.39 2.25
N VAL A 63 -1.20 -25.00 1.37
CA VAL A 63 -0.20 -25.95 0.81
C VAL A 63 0.82 -26.39 1.85
N PHE A 64 1.34 -25.48 2.69
CA PHE A 64 2.36 -25.80 3.68
C PHE A 64 1.81 -26.64 4.83
N LEU A 65 0.62 -26.29 5.33
CA LEU A 65 0.01 -27.03 6.43
C LEU A 65 -0.48 -28.42 6.01
N ASN A 66 -0.97 -28.57 4.78
CA ASN A 66 -1.30 -29.90 4.23
C ASN A 66 -0.06 -30.80 4.08
N ARG A 67 1.13 -30.22 4.04
CA ARG A 67 2.41 -30.96 4.03
C ARG A 67 3.05 -31.10 5.42
N GLY A 68 2.38 -30.68 6.49
CA GLY A 68 2.92 -30.71 7.85
C GLY A 68 4.05 -29.70 8.10
N LEU A 69 4.23 -28.72 7.22
CA LEU A 69 5.24 -27.68 7.35
C LEU A 69 4.69 -26.50 8.17
N LEU A 70 5.43 -26.06 9.17
CA LEU A 70 5.09 -24.87 9.93
C LEU A 70 5.35 -23.61 9.10
N THR A 71 4.34 -22.77 8.96
CA THR A 71 4.51 -21.44 8.35
C THR A 71 5.13 -20.48 9.36
N ASN A 72 6.23 -19.84 8.99
CA ASN A 72 6.81 -18.78 9.79
C ASN A 72 6.36 -17.41 9.24
N SER A 73 6.49 -16.35 10.06
CA SER A 73 6.11 -14.98 9.68
C SER A 73 6.83 -14.50 8.42
N VAL A 74 8.08 -14.88 8.21
CA VAL A 74 8.86 -14.46 7.04
C VAL A 74 8.26 -15.05 5.76
N THR A 75 7.89 -16.33 5.77
CA THR A 75 7.25 -16.98 4.61
C THR A 75 5.93 -16.29 4.24
N LEU A 76 5.11 -15.93 5.23
CA LEU A 76 3.85 -15.24 4.99
C LEU A 76 4.06 -13.81 4.44
N ILE A 77 5.05 -13.08 4.97
CA ILE A 77 5.43 -11.75 4.49
C ILE A 77 5.89 -11.82 3.03
N LEU A 78 6.77 -12.77 2.69
CA LEU A 78 7.24 -12.94 1.32
C LEU A 78 6.13 -13.36 0.37
N ALA A 79 5.24 -14.26 0.79
CA ALA A 79 4.07 -14.65 0.01
C ALA A 79 3.13 -13.48 -0.25
N ALA A 80 2.79 -12.72 0.79
CA ALA A 80 1.93 -11.53 0.67
C ALA A 80 2.54 -10.50 -0.27
N PHE A 81 3.83 -10.23 -0.13
CA PHE A 81 4.54 -9.29 -0.99
C PHE A 81 4.55 -9.77 -2.45
N ALA A 82 4.87 -11.04 -2.69
CA ALA A 82 4.88 -11.62 -4.03
C ALA A 82 3.48 -11.58 -4.68
N GLY A 83 2.43 -11.93 -3.94
CA GLY A 83 1.04 -11.88 -4.40
C GLY A 83 0.59 -10.45 -4.73
N ALA A 84 0.92 -9.49 -3.88
CA ALA A 84 0.66 -8.07 -4.12
C ALA A 84 1.34 -7.57 -5.40
N MET A 85 2.62 -7.89 -5.57
CA MET A 85 3.41 -7.51 -6.74
C MET A 85 2.93 -8.20 -8.02
N ALA A 86 2.50 -9.47 -7.95
CA ALA A 86 1.92 -10.19 -9.09
C ALA A 86 0.60 -9.55 -9.55
N ALA A 87 -0.31 -9.25 -8.64
CA ALA A 87 -1.55 -8.53 -8.94
C ALA A 87 -1.26 -7.19 -9.62
N MET A 88 -0.29 -6.44 -9.09
CA MET A 88 0.10 -5.17 -9.67
C MET A 88 0.76 -5.30 -11.04
N ALA A 89 1.65 -6.28 -11.22
CA ALA A 89 2.29 -6.54 -12.51
C ALA A 89 1.24 -6.83 -13.60
N PHE A 90 0.17 -7.54 -13.25
CA PHE A 90 -0.95 -7.78 -14.15
C PHE A 90 -1.68 -6.48 -14.50
N VAL A 91 -2.03 -5.64 -13.51
CA VAL A 91 -2.68 -4.35 -13.74
C VAL A 91 -1.81 -3.47 -14.64
N LEU A 92 -0.50 -3.42 -14.40
CA LEU A 92 0.45 -2.68 -15.25
C LEU A 92 0.57 -3.26 -16.67
N ALA A 93 0.49 -4.57 -16.83
CA ALA A 93 0.48 -5.19 -18.16
C ALA A 93 -0.76 -4.81 -18.96
N VAL A 94 -1.93 -4.78 -18.31
CA VAL A 94 -3.19 -4.29 -18.92
C VAL A 94 -3.08 -2.80 -19.21
N ALA A 95 -2.53 -2.00 -18.30
CA ALA A 95 -2.35 -0.55 -18.47
C ALA A 95 -1.54 -0.18 -19.71
N ARG A 96 -0.63 -1.04 -20.16
CA ARG A 96 0.16 -0.80 -21.39
C ARG A 96 -0.70 -0.85 -22.65
N ARG A 97 -1.84 -1.55 -22.62
CA ARG A 97 -2.74 -1.74 -23.77
C ARG A 97 -3.96 -0.82 -23.72
N VAL A 98 -4.23 -0.20 -22.58
CA VAL A 98 -5.42 0.60 -22.32
C VAL A 98 -5.01 2.04 -22.04
N GLN A 99 -5.58 2.99 -22.79
CA GLN A 99 -5.27 4.42 -22.62
C GLN A 99 -6.24 5.16 -21.69
N ARG A 100 -7.34 4.50 -21.28
CA ARG A 100 -8.37 5.14 -20.43
C ARG A 100 -8.16 4.77 -18.96
N MET A 101 -8.01 5.77 -18.10
CA MET A 101 -7.84 5.61 -16.65
C MET A 101 -8.99 4.83 -16.00
N SER A 102 -10.24 5.04 -16.45
CA SER A 102 -11.40 4.33 -15.92
C SER A 102 -11.31 2.81 -16.13
N ILE A 103 -10.79 2.37 -17.29
CA ILE A 103 -10.63 0.93 -17.56
C ILE A 103 -9.55 0.33 -16.66
N LEU A 104 -8.50 1.07 -16.33
CA LEU A 104 -7.45 0.61 -15.42
C LEU A 104 -7.99 0.36 -14.01
N VAL A 105 -8.84 1.24 -13.50
CA VAL A 105 -9.53 1.05 -12.22
C VAL A 105 -10.43 -0.18 -12.25
N ILE A 106 -11.23 -0.34 -13.31
CA ILE A 106 -12.11 -1.51 -13.50
C ILE A 106 -11.27 -2.80 -13.50
N CYS A 107 -10.16 -2.84 -14.24
CA CYS A 107 -9.26 -4.00 -14.25
C CYS A 107 -8.69 -4.31 -12.87
N GLY A 108 -8.29 -3.31 -12.10
CA GLY A 108 -7.82 -3.48 -10.72
C GLY A 108 -8.89 -4.11 -9.82
N ILE A 109 -10.12 -3.60 -9.89
CA ILE A 109 -11.27 -4.13 -9.15
C ILE A 109 -11.58 -5.57 -9.58
N MET A 110 -11.61 -5.86 -10.87
CA MET A 110 -11.88 -7.20 -11.39
C MET A 110 -10.84 -8.22 -10.95
N ILE A 111 -9.56 -7.84 -10.96
CA ILE A 111 -8.49 -8.69 -10.40
C ILE A 111 -8.71 -8.92 -8.92
N GLY A 112 -9.09 -7.90 -8.17
CA GLY A 112 -9.44 -8.02 -6.76
C GLY A 112 -10.53 -9.09 -6.55
N TYR A 113 -11.61 -9.06 -7.32
CA TYR A 113 -12.68 -10.05 -7.25
C TYR A 113 -12.24 -11.44 -7.69
N ILE A 114 -11.44 -11.57 -8.75
CA ILE A 114 -10.90 -12.87 -9.18
C ILE A 114 -10.03 -13.47 -8.08
N CYS A 115 -9.09 -12.70 -7.52
CA CYS A 115 -8.26 -13.16 -6.41
C CYS A 115 -9.10 -13.55 -5.19
N SER A 116 -10.16 -12.80 -4.86
CA SER A 116 -11.05 -13.11 -3.75
C SER A 116 -11.83 -14.40 -3.99
N ALA A 117 -12.39 -14.59 -5.18
CA ALA A 117 -13.11 -15.82 -5.54
C ALA A 117 -12.21 -17.06 -5.48
N ILE A 118 -10.98 -16.94 -5.99
CA ILE A 118 -10.00 -18.05 -5.88
C ILE A 118 -9.63 -18.29 -4.42
N THR A 119 -9.47 -17.22 -3.61
CA THR A 119 -9.18 -17.37 -2.18
C THR A 119 -10.30 -18.10 -1.46
N GLU A 120 -11.56 -17.76 -1.70
CA GLU A 120 -12.74 -18.42 -1.12
C GLU A 120 -12.81 -19.90 -1.53
N PHE A 121 -12.52 -20.19 -2.80
CA PHE A 121 -12.44 -21.56 -3.28
C PHE A 121 -11.33 -22.33 -2.56
N VAL A 122 -10.13 -21.79 -2.42
CA VAL A 122 -9.01 -22.42 -1.71
C VAL A 122 -9.34 -22.66 -0.25
N VAL A 123 -9.98 -21.69 0.40
CA VAL A 123 -10.39 -21.75 1.80
C VAL A 123 -11.48 -22.81 2.05
N ALA A 124 -12.36 -23.08 1.07
CA ALA A 124 -13.39 -24.13 1.19
C ALA A 124 -12.80 -25.54 1.36
N PHE A 125 -11.55 -25.77 0.97
CA PHE A 125 -10.81 -27.02 1.17
C PHE A 125 -9.77 -26.97 2.29
N ALA A 126 -9.73 -25.86 3.04
CA ALA A 126 -8.77 -25.66 4.11
C ALA A 126 -9.30 -26.25 5.44
N GLN A 127 -8.37 -26.55 6.36
CA GLN A 127 -8.72 -26.91 7.73
C GLN A 127 -9.18 -25.67 8.51
N ASP A 128 -10.04 -25.85 9.51
CA ASP A 128 -10.62 -24.76 10.30
C ASP A 128 -9.56 -23.84 10.93
N SER A 129 -8.44 -24.39 11.38
CA SER A 129 -7.32 -23.61 11.94
C SER A 129 -6.71 -22.64 10.92
N ASN A 130 -6.66 -23.04 9.64
CA ASN A 130 -6.14 -22.21 8.55
C ASN A 130 -7.09 -21.08 8.20
N ILE A 131 -8.38 -21.34 8.26
CA ILE A 131 -9.44 -20.34 8.04
C ILE A 131 -9.32 -19.25 9.10
N VAL A 132 -9.20 -19.64 10.38
CA VAL A 132 -9.05 -18.67 11.49
C VAL A 132 -7.77 -17.86 11.35
N ASN A 133 -6.64 -18.51 11.03
CA ASN A 133 -5.36 -17.82 10.85
C ASN A 133 -5.39 -16.83 9.68
N LEU A 134 -5.97 -17.22 8.55
CA LEU A 134 -6.14 -16.34 7.38
C LEU A 134 -7.09 -15.18 7.69
N HIS A 135 -8.17 -15.43 8.43
CA HIS A 135 -9.09 -14.39 8.87
C HIS A 135 -8.38 -13.38 9.76
N ASN A 136 -7.66 -13.84 10.78
CA ASN A 136 -6.89 -12.97 11.68
C ASN A 136 -5.83 -12.16 10.95
N TRP A 137 -5.11 -12.77 10.00
CA TRP A 137 -4.16 -12.05 9.15
C TRP A 137 -4.85 -10.99 8.28
N SER A 138 -6.03 -11.30 7.74
CA SER A 138 -6.78 -10.38 6.86
C SER A 138 -7.43 -9.20 7.59
N GLN A 139 -7.49 -9.22 8.91
CA GLN A 139 -7.92 -8.06 9.73
C GLN A 139 -6.88 -6.93 9.75
N GLY A 140 -5.63 -7.28 9.49
CA GLY A 140 -4.51 -6.35 9.63
C GLY A 140 -4.14 -6.09 11.09
N SER A 141 -2.87 -6.17 11.41
CA SER A 141 -2.39 -5.96 12.79
C SER A 141 -0.92 -5.58 12.83
N PHE A 142 -0.59 -4.71 13.76
CA PHE A 142 0.80 -4.40 14.13
C PHE A 142 1.30 -5.23 15.32
N SER A 143 0.51 -6.21 15.81
CA SER A 143 0.96 -7.10 16.88
C SER A 143 2.04 -8.04 16.37
N GLY A 144 3.00 -8.41 17.22
CA GLY A 144 4.08 -9.32 16.84
C GLY A 144 5.20 -8.71 15.99
N MET A 145 5.23 -7.38 15.81
CA MET A 145 6.33 -6.70 15.12
C MET A 145 7.63 -6.77 15.93
N THR A 146 8.71 -7.15 15.24
CA THR A 146 10.06 -7.27 15.81
C THR A 146 10.99 -6.24 15.17
N TRP A 147 12.17 -6.02 15.77
CA TRP A 147 13.22 -5.18 15.18
C TRP A 147 13.69 -5.68 13.82
N GLY A 148 13.71 -7.01 13.59
CA GLY A 148 13.99 -7.58 12.28
C GLY A 148 12.97 -7.17 11.22
N ASN A 149 11.68 -7.14 11.58
CA ASN A 149 10.62 -6.63 10.69
C ASN A 149 10.78 -5.15 10.41
N VAL A 150 11.15 -4.33 11.41
CA VAL A 150 11.43 -2.89 11.24
C VAL A 150 12.57 -2.67 10.24
N GLN A 151 13.68 -3.39 10.40
CA GLN A 151 14.83 -3.28 9.48
C GLN A 151 14.46 -3.69 8.06
N ALA A 152 13.77 -4.82 7.88
CA ALA A 152 13.34 -5.30 6.57
C ALA A 152 12.35 -4.34 5.89
N ALA A 153 11.38 -3.81 6.62
CA ALA A 153 10.45 -2.81 6.11
C ALA A 153 11.15 -1.49 5.78
N ALA A 154 12.04 -1.01 6.65
CA ALA A 154 12.78 0.22 6.44
C ALA A 154 13.66 0.18 5.18
N LEU A 155 14.29 -0.99 4.90
CA LEU A 155 15.10 -1.19 3.70
C LEU A 155 14.31 -0.98 2.39
N VAL A 156 13.02 -1.25 2.39
CA VAL A 156 12.14 -1.06 1.22
C VAL A 156 11.47 0.31 1.26
N VAL A 157 10.92 0.68 2.42
CA VAL A 157 10.08 1.89 2.55
C VAL A 157 10.90 3.17 2.43
N LEU A 158 12.05 3.27 3.11
CA LEU A 158 12.83 4.51 3.11
C LEU A 158 13.37 4.90 1.72
N PRO A 159 13.97 3.98 0.93
CA PRO A 159 14.36 4.30 -0.44
C PRO A 159 13.17 4.65 -1.34
N ALA A 160 12.02 3.96 -1.17
CA ALA A 160 10.83 4.24 -1.96
C ALA A 160 10.22 5.61 -1.63
N LEU A 161 10.21 6.01 -0.34
CA LEU A 161 9.81 7.36 0.09
C LEU A 161 10.77 8.43 -0.43
N ALA A 162 12.07 8.19 -0.38
CA ALA A 162 13.08 9.09 -0.94
C ALA A 162 12.89 9.26 -2.45
N ALA A 163 12.64 8.18 -3.18
CA ALA A 163 12.33 8.23 -4.60
C ALA A 163 11.03 9.00 -4.88
N ALA A 164 9.98 8.78 -4.08
CA ALA A 164 8.73 9.54 -4.18
C ALA A 164 8.94 11.04 -3.93
N PHE A 165 9.78 11.40 -2.96
CA PHE A 165 10.15 12.79 -2.68
C PHE A 165 10.90 13.44 -3.87
N CYS A 166 11.80 12.72 -4.52
CA CYS A 166 12.49 13.19 -5.73
C CYS A 166 11.51 13.45 -6.90
N LEU A 167 10.35 12.81 -6.90
CA LEU A 167 9.29 13.03 -7.90
C LEU A 167 8.38 14.23 -7.58
N SER A 168 8.58 14.96 -6.50
CA SER A 168 7.71 16.08 -6.07
C SER A 168 7.56 17.16 -7.14
N LYS A 169 8.65 17.59 -7.77
CA LYS A 169 8.61 18.60 -8.85
C LYS A 169 7.84 18.14 -10.10
N PRO A 170 8.17 16.97 -10.72
CA PRO A 170 7.35 16.43 -11.80
C PRO A 170 5.89 16.22 -11.42
N MET A 171 5.61 15.89 -10.15
CA MET A 171 4.26 15.68 -9.65
C MET A 171 3.43 16.97 -9.64
N SER A 172 4.03 18.08 -9.19
CA SER A 172 3.38 19.40 -9.24
C SER A 172 3.04 19.82 -10.66
N ALA A 173 3.96 19.59 -11.62
CA ALA A 173 3.69 19.84 -13.03
C ALA A 173 2.58 18.97 -13.58
N TYR A 174 2.55 17.67 -13.21
CA TYR A 174 1.52 16.72 -13.66
C TYR A 174 0.13 17.06 -13.13
N GLN A 175 0.02 17.59 -11.91
CA GLN A 175 -1.24 18.04 -11.31
C GLN A 175 -1.85 19.26 -12.03
N MET A 176 -1.04 20.04 -12.74
CA MET A 176 -1.51 21.15 -13.60
C MET A 176 -2.01 20.66 -14.97
N GLY A 177 -1.87 19.38 -15.26
CA GLY A 177 -2.32 18.74 -16.49
C GLY A 177 -1.19 18.08 -17.29
N GLU A 178 -1.51 17.00 -18.00
CA GLU A 178 -0.52 16.24 -18.78
C GLU A 178 0.16 17.07 -19.87
N ALA A 179 -0.61 17.94 -20.55
CA ALA A 179 -0.07 18.82 -21.60
C ALA A 179 0.93 19.81 -21.03
N TYR A 180 0.65 20.40 -19.87
CA TYR A 180 1.58 21.28 -19.17
C TYR A 180 2.82 20.53 -18.73
N ALA A 181 2.69 19.34 -18.13
CA ALA A 181 3.83 18.54 -17.71
C ALA A 181 4.75 18.20 -18.91
N GLN A 182 4.18 17.90 -20.08
CA GLN A 182 4.95 17.64 -21.30
C GLN A 182 5.67 18.90 -21.78
N SER A 183 5.05 20.07 -21.74
CA SER A 183 5.65 21.34 -22.19
C SER A 183 6.87 21.75 -21.35
N VAL A 184 6.88 21.39 -20.05
CA VAL A 184 8.04 21.63 -19.15
C VAL A 184 9.04 20.47 -19.13
N GLY A 185 8.94 19.52 -20.07
CA GLY A 185 9.91 18.46 -20.28
C GLY A 185 9.70 17.18 -19.46
N VAL A 186 8.57 17.01 -18.78
CA VAL A 186 8.27 15.78 -18.05
C VAL A 186 7.85 14.66 -19.02
N ASN A 187 8.56 13.54 -18.97
CA ASN A 187 8.14 12.35 -19.73
C ASN A 187 6.96 11.66 -18.99
N VAL A 188 5.74 12.07 -19.34
CA VAL A 188 4.51 11.61 -18.68
C VAL A 188 4.41 10.08 -18.63
N LYS A 189 4.77 9.37 -19.70
CA LYS A 189 4.69 7.89 -19.74
C LYS A 189 5.64 7.22 -18.73
N ARG A 190 6.85 7.75 -18.56
CA ARG A 190 7.81 7.23 -17.56
C ARG A 190 7.38 7.62 -16.16
N PHE A 191 6.97 8.86 -15.99
CA PHE A 191 6.52 9.41 -14.71
C PHE A 191 5.31 8.64 -14.17
N SER A 192 4.24 8.45 -14.96
CA SER A 192 3.05 7.68 -14.56
C SER A 192 3.39 6.24 -14.14
N ARG A 193 4.28 5.57 -14.88
CA ARG A 193 4.74 4.23 -14.50
C ARG A 193 5.48 4.20 -13.16
N LEU A 194 6.31 5.21 -12.89
CA LEU A 194 7.03 5.33 -11.62
C LEU A 194 6.08 5.59 -10.46
N LEU A 195 5.07 6.47 -10.63
CA LEU A 195 4.06 6.71 -9.60
C LEU A 195 3.36 5.40 -9.19
N VAL A 196 2.90 4.64 -10.19
CA VAL A 196 2.19 3.38 -9.94
C VAL A 196 3.12 2.33 -9.33
N LEU A 197 4.35 2.19 -9.80
CA LEU A 197 5.32 1.24 -9.24
C LEU A 197 5.68 1.55 -7.79
N LEU A 198 5.99 2.81 -7.49
CA LEU A 198 6.33 3.23 -6.11
C LEU A 198 5.15 3.07 -5.17
N SER A 199 3.96 3.50 -5.59
CA SER A 199 2.75 3.30 -4.80
C SER A 199 2.51 1.83 -4.50
N SER A 200 2.66 0.97 -5.50
CA SER A 200 2.42 -0.47 -5.36
C SER A 200 3.45 -1.15 -4.48
N LEU A 201 4.71 -0.76 -4.62
CA LEU A 201 5.80 -1.26 -3.78
C LEU A 201 5.55 -0.91 -2.30
N LEU A 202 5.19 0.35 -2.03
CA LEU A 202 4.86 0.82 -0.68
C LEU A 202 3.63 0.09 -0.11
N ALA A 203 2.55 -0.01 -0.89
CA ALA A 203 1.34 -0.71 -0.46
C ALA A 203 1.55 -2.22 -0.27
N ALA A 204 2.32 -2.86 -1.15
CA ALA A 204 2.68 -4.27 -1.01
C ALA A 204 3.50 -4.53 0.26
N CYS A 205 4.44 -3.64 0.57
CA CYS A 205 5.22 -3.71 1.81
C CYS A 205 4.31 -3.58 3.04
N VAL A 206 3.40 -2.60 3.06
CA VAL A 206 2.43 -2.45 4.16
C VAL A 206 1.58 -3.70 4.33
N THR A 207 0.99 -4.21 3.24
CA THR A 207 0.13 -5.39 3.27
C THR A 207 0.90 -6.65 3.70
N ALA A 208 2.16 -6.78 3.30
CA ALA A 208 3.00 -7.93 3.67
C ALA A 208 3.28 -7.99 5.18
N PHE A 209 3.60 -6.87 5.80
CA PHE A 209 3.93 -6.83 7.22
C PHE A 209 2.70 -6.71 8.12
N ALA A 210 1.80 -5.79 7.83
CA ALA A 210 0.68 -5.45 8.70
C ALA A 210 -0.67 -6.02 8.24
N GLY A 211 -0.71 -6.72 7.11
CA GLY A 211 -1.95 -7.14 6.48
C GLY A 211 -2.66 -6.01 5.73
N PRO A 212 -3.86 -6.24 5.20
CA PRO A 212 -4.60 -5.27 4.40
C PRO A 212 -5.21 -4.17 5.29
N ILE A 213 -4.51 -3.04 5.43
CA ILE A 213 -5.00 -1.86 6.16
C ILE A 213 -5.59 -0.88 5.15
N SER A 214 -6.90 -0.71 5.19
CA SER A 214 -7.64 0.18 4.28
C SER A 214 -7.73 1.62 4.82
N PHE A 215 -8.21 2.53 3.98
CA PHE A 215 -8.55 3.93 4.28
C PHE A 215 -7.41 4.89 4.63
N VAL A 216 -6.37 4.50 5.33
CA VAL A 216 -5.26 5.41 5.71
C VAL A 216 -4.66 6.08 4.48
N GLY A 217 -4.41 5.33 3.40
CA GLY A 217 -3.88 5.86 2.15
C GLY A 217 -4.82 6.83 1.41
N ILE A 218 -6.12 6.82 1.72
CA ILE A 218 -7.08 7.77 1.17
C ILE A 218 -7.24 8.98 2.10
N ALA A 219 -7.42 8.72 3.40
CA ALA A 219 -7.76 9.74 4.37
C ALA A 219 -6.60 10.69 4.67
N VAL A 220 -5.38 10.16 4.88
CA VAL A 220 -4.24 10.98 5.31
C VAL A 220 -3.85 12.04 4.28
N PRO A 221 -3.69 11.74 2.97
CA PRO A 221 -3.39 12.77 1.97
C PRO A 221 -4.46 13.86 1.91
N HIS A 222 -5.74 13.48 2.06
CA HIS A 222 -6.85 14.44 2.09
C HIS A 222 -6.78 15.36 3.32
N LEU A 223 -6.54 14.78 4.51
CA LEU A 223 -6.39 15.56 5.75
C LEU A 223 -5.20 16.51 5.68
N VAL A 224 -4.04 16.05 5.21
CA VAL A 224 -2.85 16.91 5.05
C VAL A 224 -3.11 18.06 4.09
N LYS A 225 -3.79 17.79 2.97
CA LYS A 225 -4.15 18.85 2.01
C LYS A 225 -5.07 19.89 2.64
N ASN A 226 -6.08 19.48 3.39
CA ASN A 226 -7.00 20.39 4.07
C ASN A 226 -6.30 21.24 5.14
N LEU A 227 -5.43 20.62 5.95
CA LEU A 227 -4.63 21.34 6.96
C LEU A 227 -3.69 22.37 6.32
N SER A 228 -3.05 22.02 5.19
CA SER A 228 -2.20 22.95 4.46
C SER A 228 -2.98 24.14 3.89
N LEU A 229 -4.18 23.91 3.38
CA LEU A 229 -5.04 24.97 2.83
C LEU A 229 -5.55 25.93 3.91
N ILE A 230 -5.84 25.47 5.13
CA ILE A 230 -6.26 26.30 6.26
C ILE A 230 -5.17 27.32 6.60
N HIS A 231 -3.91 26.90 6.67
CA HIS A 231 -2.80 27.79 6.99
C HIS A 231 -2.44 28.80 5.89
N ILE A 232 -2.79 28.51 4.63
CA ILE A 232 -2.50 29.41 3.49
C ILE A 232 -3.65 30.37 3.23
N SER A 233 -4.90 30.01 3.52
CA SER A 233 -6.09 30.79 3.16
C SER A 233 -6.60 31.70 4.28
N GLU A 234 -6.27 31.45 5.55
CA GLU A 234 -6.73 32.31 6.65
C GLU A 234 -6.18 33.74 6.64
N PRO A 235 -4.91 34.02 6.28
CA PRO A 235 -4.42 35.39 6.24
C PRO A 235 -5.15 36.27 5.22
N THR A 236 -5.70 35.67 4.17
CA THR A 236 -6.38 36.40 3.09
C THR A 236 -7.85 36.68 3.38
N ARG A 237 -8.52 35.92 4.21
CA ARG A 237 -9.92 36.13 4.59
C ARG A 237 -10.10 37.28 5.59
N LEU A 238 -9.14 37.51 6.47
CA LEU A 238 -9.17 38.62 7.44
C LEU A 238 -8.99 39.99 6.79
N LEU A 239 -8.38 40.05 5.61
CA LEU A 239 -8.19 41.30 4.87
C LEU A 239 -9.34 41.64 3.92
N SER A 240 -10.30 40.75 3.70
CA SER A 240 -11.46 40.98 2.84
C SER A 240 -12.74 41.43 3.57
N ILE A 241 -12.66 41.64 4.89
CA ILE A 241 -13.80 42.10 5.75
C ILE A 241 -13.57 43.53 6.28
N SER A 242 -12.58 44.25 5.79
CA SER A 242 -12.38 45.69 6.09
C SER A 242 -12.79 46.57 4.92
#